data_3a798be12e35d46fb687294c256a4441
#
_entry.id   3a798be12e35d46fb687294c256a4441
#
_cell.length_a   1.000
_cell.length_b   1.000
_cell.length_c   1.000
_cell.angle_alpha   90.00
_cell.angle_beta   90.00
_cell.angle_gamma   90.00
#
_symmetry.space_group_name_H-M   'P 1'
#
loop_
_entity.id
_entity.type
_entity.pdbx_description
1 polymer ?
#
loop_
_entity_poly.entity_id
_entity_poly.type
_entity_poly.pdbx_seq_one_letter_code
_entity_poly.pdbx_strand_id
1 'polypeptide(L)'
;MPFTPVALPKNQQDLDQLTPTDWQTVIASTPHGAVQWMQHCAELGSANAQSILGQWLLDGHGTERDAKKAFAWFLKAATQGYVIGMNMAGRCFENAWGTEADPFVAANWYRQAAHKGLDAGMYNYANLLAAGKGVAQNHAHALEWYRRAADLGHAKSMTKIGHYYEDGVVVPKDTNAAFFAFGEGARGGDFRGQFNFAGMLAERGQMDEALAWLRKVPQNATPRYRLQAGQKLLRSAHPAFRTIGQQMLDSLPPDLND
;
A
#
# COMPACT_ATOMS: atom_id res chain seq x y z
N MET A 1 -5.27 -32.49 -11.60
CA MET A 1 -4.93 -32.50 -13.04
C MET A 1 -3.43 -32.23 -13.16
N PRO A 2 -2.68 -32.88 -14.07
CA PRO A 2 -1.29 -32.57 -14.26
C PRO A 2 -1.15 -31.11 -14.70
N PHE A 3 -0.22 -30.40 -14.08
CA PHE A 3 0.11 -29.03 -14.38
C PHE A 3 0.70 -28.94 -15.79
N THR A 4 -0.01 -28.34 -16.73
CA THR A 4 0.54 -28.09 -18.07
C THR A 4 1.34 -26.79 -17.99
N PRO A 5 2.67 -26.82 -18.14
CA PRO A 5 3.47 -25.63 -18.09
C PRO A 5 3.10 -24.68 -19.24
N VAL A 6 2.93 -23.40 -18.92
CA VAL A 6 2.74 -22.37 -19.95
C VAL A 6 4.03 -22.25 -20.76
N ALA A 7 3.92 -22.35 -22.08
CA ALA A 7 5.09 -22.23 -22.96
C ALA A 7 5.71 -20.83 -22.87
N LEU A 8 7.04 -20.74 -22.94
CA LEU A 8 7.74 -19.46 -23.03
C LEU A 8 7.37 -18.75 -24.34
N PRO A 9 6.90 -17.49 -24.28
CA PRO A 9 6.66 -16.69 -25.47
C PRO A 9 7.98 -16.42 -26.21
N LYS A 10 7.96 -16.47 -27.55
CA LYS A 10 9.17 -16.31 -28.37
C LYS A 10 9.39 -14.86 -28.82
N ASN A 11 8.33 -14.07 -28.80
CA ASN A 11 8.31 -12.70 -29.29
C ASN A 11 7.16 -11.91 -28.67
N GLN A 12 7.04 -10.62 -29.01
CA GLN A 12 5.97 -9.75 -28.52
C GLN A 12 4.56 -10.25 -28.90
N GLN A 13 4.40 -10.82 -30.07
CA GLN A 13 3.08 -11.31 -30.50
C GLN A 13 2.61 -12.50 -29.64
N ASP A 14 3.51 -13.39 -29.24
CA ASP A 14 3.20 -14.48 -28.31
C ASP A 14 2.83 -13.93 -26.92
N LEU A 15 3.54 -12.88 -26.47
CA LEU A 15 3.24 -12.17 -25.20
C LEU A 15 1.82 -11.58 -25.19
N ASP A 16 1.41 -10.96 -26.30
CA ASP A 16 0.12 -10.32 -26.43
C ASP A 16 -1.04 -11.32 -26.45
N GLN A 17 -0.75 -12.60 -26.72
CA GLN A 17 -1.71 -13.71 -26.71
C GLN A 17 -1.88 -14.36 -25.33
N LEU A 18 -1.01 -14.04 -24.36
CA LEU A 18 -1.10 -14.61 -23.01
C LEU A 18 -2.38 -14.15 -22.29
N THR A 19 -3.11 -15.12 -21.80
CA THR A 19 -4.36 -14.88 -21.06
C THR A 19 -4.08 -14.60 -19.58
N PRO A 20 -5.03 -14.01 -18.85
CA PRO A 20 -4.96 -13.90 -17.39
C PRO A 20 -4.71 -15.26 -16.69
N THR A 21 -5.25 -16.33 -17.24
CA THR A 21 -5.06 -17.70 -16.72
C THR A 21 -3.62 -18.17 -16.88
N ASP A 22 -2.96 -17.85 -18.00
CA ASP A 22 -1.55 -18.20 -18.23
C ASP A 22 -0.66 -17.50 -17.19
N TRP A 23 -0.88 -16.21 -16.95
CA TRP A 23 -0.17 -15.45 -15.93
C TRP A 23 -0.38 -16.04 -14.53
N GLN A 24 -1.63 -16.37 -14.15
CA GLN A 24 -1.93 -17.02 -12.88
C GLN A 24 -1.24 -18.37 -12.75
N THR A 25 -1.24 -19.17 -13.81
CA THR A 25 -0.59 -20.49 -13.86
C THR A 25 0.91 -20.36 -13.62
N VAL A 26 1.56 -19.38 -14.26
CA VAL A 26 3.00 -19.13 -14.05
C VAL A 26 3.29 -18.67 -12.61
N ILE A 27 2.52 -17.73 -12.09
CA ILE A 27 2.70 -17.21 -10.72
C ILE A 27 2.50 -18.32 -9.67
N ALA A 28 1.58 -19.25 -9.93
CA ALA A 28 1.33 -20.40 -9.06
C ALA A 28 2.35 -21.55 -9.21
N SER A 29 3.28 -21.46 -10.16
CA SER A 29 4.32 -22.48 -10.38
C SER A 29 5.43 -22.42 -9.30
N THR A 30 6.49 -23.21 -9.47
CA THR A 30 7.63 -23.12 -8.54
C THR A 30 8.22 -21.71 -8.56
N PRO A 31 8.57 -21.13 -7.40
CA PRO A 31 9.07 -19.75 -7.34
C PRO A 31 10.22 -19.46 -8.29
N HIS A 32 11.18 -20.39 -8.38
CA HIS A 32 12.33 -20.26 -9.30
C HIS A 32 11.90 -20.30 -10.78
N GLY A 33 11.02 -21.23 -11.16
CA GLY A 33 10.50 -21.34 -12.53
C GLY A 33 9.68 -20.11 -12.93
N ALA A 34 8.87 -19.60 -12.00
CA ALA A 34 8.11 -18.37 -12.19
C ALA A 34 9.01 -17.14 -12.45
N VAL A 35 10.12 -17.03 -11.70
CA VAL A 35 11.09 -15.94 -11.90
C VAL A 35 11.75 -16.02 -13.27
N GLN A 36 12.21 -17.20 -13.70
CA GLN A 36 12.82 -17.35 -15.01
C GLN A 36 11.85 -17.01 -16.15
N TRP A 37 10.62 -17.47 -16.04
CA TRP A 37 9.57 -17.17 -17.01
C TRP A 37 9.24 -15.67 -17.03
N MET A 38 9.11 -15.06 -15.87
CA MET A 38 8.83 -13.64 -15.73
C MET A 38 9.99 -12.77 -16.26
N GLN A 39 11.24 -13.18 -16.02
CA GLN A 39 12.42 -12.52 -16.55
C GLN A 39 12.42 -12.52 -18.07
N HIS A 40 12.13 -13.69 -18.69
CA HIS A 40 12.03 -13.79 -20.14
C HIS A 40 10.98 -12.84 -20.73
N CYS A 41 9.78 -12.79 -20.13
CA CYS A 41 8.74 -11.88 -20.58
C CYS A 41 9.12 -10.40 -20.38
N ALA A 42 9.80 -10.08 -19.28
CA ALA A 42 10.30 -8.73 -19.01
C ALA A 42 11.37 -8.28 -20.02
N GLU A 43 12.24 -9.19 -20.44
CA GLU A 43 13.26 -8.97 -21.48
C GLU A 43 12.64 -8.78 -22.87
N LEU A 44 11.54 -9.46 -23.17
CA LEU A 44 10.74 -9.24 -24.37
C LEU A 44 9.96 -7.92 -24.36
N GLY A 45 9.97 -7.19 -23.25
CA GLY A 45 9.38 -5.84 -23.16
C GLY A 45 8.05 -5.74 -22.40
N SER A 46 7.51 -6.84 -21.86
CA SER A 46 6.27 -6.80 -21.09
C SER A 46 6.40 -5.92 -19.85
N ALA A 47 5.75 -4.76 -19.84
CA ALA A 47 5.76 -3.83 -18.70
C ALA A 47 5.12 -4.43 -17.44
N ASN A 48 4.14 -5.31 -17.61
CA ASN A 48 3.56 -6.08 -16.52
C ASN A 48 4.59 -7.03 -15.90
N ALA A 49 5.26 -7.85 -16.73
CA ALA A 49 6.31 -8.75 -16.26
C ALA A 49 7.47 -8.00 -15.60
N GLN A 50 7.89 -6.86 -16.16
CA GLN A 50 8.91 -5.99 -15.58
C GLN A 50 8.53 -5.53 -14.17
N SER A 51 7.27 -5.15 -13.95
CA SER A 51 6.80 -4.70 -12.63
C SER A 51 6.70 -5.85 -11.63
N ILE A 52 6.24 -7.02 -12.05
CA ILE A 52 6.18 -8.22 -11.20
C ILE A 52 7.59 -8.69 -10.81
N LEU A 53 8.49 -8.80 -11.78
CA LEU A 53 9.89 -9.18 -11.55
C LEU A 53 10.59 -8.19 -10.62
N GLY A 54 10.36 -6.88 -10.82
CA GLY A 54 10.86 -5.84 -9.93
C GLY A 54 10.39 -6.05 -8.49
N GLN A 55 9.12 -6.38 -8.27
CA GLN A 55 8.60 -6.67 -6.94
C GLN A 55 9.24 -7.93 -6.34
N TRP A 56 9.37 -9.01 -7.12
CA TRP A 56 10.00 -10.24 -6.63
C TRP A 56 11.46 -10.05 -6.26
N LEU A 57 12.20 -9.22 -7.00
CA LEU A 57 13.58 -8.84 -6.68
C LEU A 57 13.68 -7.98 -5.40
N LEU A 58 12.68 -7.14 -5.09
CA LEU A 58 12.63 -6.43 -3.81
C LEU A 58 12.35 -7.36 -2.63
N ASP A 59 11.44 -8.32 -2.81
CA ASP A 59 10.96 -9.18 -1.72
C ASP A 59 11.83 -10.42 -1.54
N GLY A 60 12.62 -10.80 -2.55
CA GLY A 60 13.38 -12.06 -2.57
C GLY A 60 12.48 -13.27 -2.88
N HIS A 61 11.41 -13.08 -3.67
CA HIS A 61 10.50 -14.16 -4.04
C HIS A 61 11.07 -15.02 -5.18
N GLY A 62 11.50 -16.24 -4.86
CA GLY A 62 12.11 -17.18 -5.82
C GLY A 62 13.46 -16.75 -6.39
N THR A 63 14.03 -15.66 -5.89
CA THR A 63 15.32 -15.10 -6.27
C THR A 63 15.96 -14.38 -5.07
N GLU A 64 17.24 -14.07 -5.14
CA GLU A 64 17.89 -13.21 -4.16
C GLU A 64 17.37 -11.77 -4.29
N ARG A 65 17.36 -11.07 -3.15
CA ARG A 65 16.98 -9.65 -3.13
C ARG A 65 18.00 -8.81 -3.86
N ASP A 66 17.52 -7.99 -4.81
CA ASP A 66 18.34 -7.06 -5.57
C ASP A 66 17.54 -5.78 -5.87
N ALA A 67 17.65 -4.81 -4.97
CA ALA A 67 16.92 -3.55 -5.10
C ALA A 67 17.37 -2.73 -6.33
N LYS A 68 18.64 -2.84 -6.76
CA LYS A 68 19.11 -2.12 -7.96
C LYS A 68 18.51 -2.69 -9.23
N LYS A 69 18.45 -4.01 -9.37
CA LYS A 69 17.77 -4.64 -10.51
C LYS A 69 16.26 -4.39 -10.45
N ALA A 70 15.65 -4.45 -9.27
CA ALA A 70 14.24 -4.13 -9.10
C ALA A 70 13.91 -2.71 -9.61
N PHE A 71 14.67 -1.72 -9.17
CA PHE A 71 14.54 -0.35 -9.64
C PHE A 71 14.66 -0.22 -11.15
N ALA A 72 15.68 -0.87 -11.74
CA ALA A 72 15.88 -0.84 -13.21
C ALA A 72 14.66 -1.38 -13.97
N TRP A 73 14.03 -2.46 -13.47
CA TRP A 73 12.83 -3.03 -14.07
C TRP A 73 11.60 -2.13 -13.88
N PHE A 74 11.40 -1.56 -12.69
CA PHE A 74 10.30 -0.60 -12.48
C PHE A 74 10.45 0.63 -13.38
N LEU A 75 11.67 1.13 -13.55
CA LEU A 75 11.92 2.27 -14.42
C LEU A 75 11.63 1.95 -15.90
N LYS A 76 12.00 0.76 -16.38
CA LYS A 76 11.64 0.30 -17.73
C LYS A 76 10.12 0.23 -17.92
N ALA A 77 9.38 -0.34 -16.96
CA ALA A 77 7.93 -0.37 -17.02
C ALA A 77 7.31 1.04 -16.98
N ALA A 78 7.84 1.92 -16.12
CA ALA A 78 7.37 3.30 -15.98
C ALA A 78 7.55 4.11 -17.27
N THR A 79 8.70 3.98 -17.93
CA THR A 79 8.99 4.69 -19.19
C THR A 79 8.13 4.23 -20.37
N GLN A 80 7.59 3.01 -20.30
CA GLN A 80 6.57 2.53 -21.24
C GLN A 80 5.15 3.06 -20.93
N GLY A 81 4.99 3.86 -19.88
CA GLY A 81 3.69 4.39 -19.50
C GLY A 81 2.86 3.47 -18.59
N TYR A 82 3.43 2.36 -18.09
CA TYR A 82 2.74 1.43 -17.22
C TYR A 82 2.57 2.02 -15.82
N VAL A 83 1.33 2.19 -15.40
CA VAL A 83 0.97 2.96 -14.19
C VAL A 83 1.51 2.36 -12.90
N ILE A 84 1.54 1.02 -12.79
CA ILE A 84 2.12 0.35 -11.62
C ILE A 84 3.64 0.56 -11.59
N GLY A 85 4.31 0.46 -12.76
CA GLY A 85 5.74 0.77 -12.88
C GLY A 85 6.07 2.20 -12.45
N MET A 86 5.25 3.18 -12.87
CA MET A 86 5.39 4.58 -12.44
C MET A 86 5.29 4.73 -10.93
N ASN A 87 4.28 4.14 -10.32
CA ASN A 87 4.11 4.18 -8.87
C ASN A 87 5.27 3.50 -8.14
N MET A 88 5.78 2.37 -8.65
CA MET A 88 6.91 1.68 -8.05
C MET A 88 8.23 2.45 -8.23
N ALA A 89 8.46 3.08 -9.38
CA ALA A 89 9.59 3.99 -9.58
C ALA A 89 9.54 5.16 -8.57
N GLY A 90 8.37 5.76 -8.37
CA GLY A 90 8.17 6.78 -7.32
C GLY A 90 8.54 6.27 -5.93
N ARG A 91 8.13 5.06 -5.57
CA ARG A 91 8.48 4.44 -4.28
C ARG A 91 9.98 4.16 -4.14
N CYS A 92 10.65 3.77 -5.22
CA CYS A 92 12.11 3.58 -5.21
C CYS A 92 12.84 4.90 -4.91
N PHE A 93 12.46 6.00 -5.54
CA PHE A 93 13.03 7.32 -5.25
C PHE A 93 12.64 7.86 -3.87
N GLU A 94 11.45 7.55 -3.37
CA GLU A 94 11.02 7.99 -2.04
C GLU A 94 11.79 7.29 -0.91
N ASN A 95 12.09 5.98 -1.09
CA ASN A 95 12.62 5.11 -0.03
C ASN A 95 14.08 4.67 -0.29
N ALA A 96 14.77 5.22 -1.27
CA ALA A 96 16.13 4.83 -1.65
C ALA A 96 16.26 3.33 -2.02
N TRP A 97 15.24 2.74 -2.66
CA TRP A 97 15.28 1.34 -3.07
C TRP A 97 16.01 1.18 -4.41
N GLY A 98 17.28 0.80 -4.34
CA GLY A 98 18.13 0.59 -5.52
C GLY A 98 18.58 1.86 -6.24
N THR A 99 18.26 3.04 -5.71
CA THR A 99 18.67 4.36 -6.18
C THR A 99 18.86 5.29 -5.00
N GLU A 100 19.41 6.47 -5.19
CA GLU A 100 19.41 7.53 -4.20
C GLU A 100 17.99 8.09 -4.01
N ALA A 101 17.69 8.56 -2.79
CA ALA A 101 16.41 9.17 -2.51
C ALA A 101 16.29 10.52 -3.20
N ASP A 102 15.23 10.71 -3.97
CA ASP A 102 14.89 11.99 -4.59
C ASP A 102 13.37 12.22 -4.50
N PRO A 103 12.91 12.97 -3.48
CA PRO A 103 11.48 13.24 -3.30
C PRO A 103 10.83 14.02 -4.45
N PHE A 104 11.59 14.86 -5.17
CA PHE A 104 11.07 15.59 -6.32
C PHE A 104 10.77 14.64 -7.48
N VAL A 105 11.70 13.73 -7.78
CA VAL A 105 11.51 12.72 -8.81
C VAL A 105 10.39 11.74 -8.41
N ALA A 106 10.34 11.34 -7.13
CA ALA A 106 9.24 10.52 -6.60
C ALA A 106 7.87 11.17 -6.82
N ALA A 107 7.74 12.46 -6.48
CA ALA A 107 6.49 13.21 -6.67
C ALA A 107 6.07 13.28 -8.15
N ASN A 108 7.02 13.44 -9.06
CA ASN A 108 6.74 13.46 -10.50
C ASN A 108 6.20 12.10 -10.99
N TRP A 109 6.78 10.99 -10.55
CA TRP A 109 6.30 9.65 -10.92
C TRP A 109 4.93 9.36 -10.33
N TYR A 110 4.69 9.68 -9.05
CA TYR A 110 3.38 9.52 -8.42
C TYR A 110 2.32 10.38 -9.09
N ARG A 111 2.64 11.63 -9.45
CA ARG A 111 1.73 12.52 -10.18
C ARG A 111 1.32 11.93 -11.52
N GLN A 112 2.28 11.38 -12.29
CA GLN A 112 1.97 10.71 -13.56
C GLN A 112 1.06 9.50 -13.37
N ALA A 113 1.35 8.63 -12.36
CA ALA A 113 0.52 7.49 -12.03
C ALA A 113 -0.91 7.92 -11.61
N ALA A 114 -1.01 8.99 -10.80
CA ALA A 114 -2.28 9.56 -10.35
C ALA A 114 -3.13 10.09 -11.52
N HIS A 115 -2.52 10.86 -12.43
CA HIS A 115 -3.22 11.38 -13.61
C HIS A 115 -3.67 10.28 -14.57
N LYS A 116 -3.00 9.14 -14.58
CA LYS A 116 -3.41 7.94 -15.33
C LYS A 116 -4.42 7.06 -14.60
N GLY A 117 -4.94 7.51 -13.46
CA GLY A 117 -6.05 6.86 -12.76
C GLY A 117 -5.64 5.82 -11.72
N LEU A 118 -4.36 5.67 -11.37
CA LEU A 118 -3.94 4.74 -10.32
C LEU A 118 -4.23 5.31 -8.92
N ASP A 119 -5.10 4.68 -8.17
CA ASP A 119 -5.49 5.05 -6.80
C ASP A 119 -4.31 5.12 -5.83
N ALA A 120 -3.42 4.12 -5.85
CA ALA A 120 -2.18 4.12 -5.07
C ALA A 120 -1.25 5.29 -5.44
N GLY A 121 -1.18 5.66 -6.73
CA GLY A 121 -0.46 6.83 -7.20
C GLY A 121 -1.05 8.14 -6.67
N MET A 122 -2.39 8.26 -6.69
CA MET A 122 -3.12 9.40 -6.12
C MET A 122 -2.84 9.54 -4.62
N TYR A 123 -2.93 8.45 -3.87
CA TYR A 123 -2.64 8.41 -2.43
C TYR A 123 -1.19 8.82 -2.13
N ASN A 124 -0.21 8.28 -2.85
CA ASN A 124 1.20 8.59 -2.63
C ASN A 124 1.52 10.04 -2.98
N TYR A 125 0.99 10.55 -4.10
CA TYR A 125 1.14 11.95 -4.46
C TYR A 125 0.50 12.89 -3.42
N ALA A 126 -0.69 12.55 -2.93
CA ALA A 126 -1.36 13.29 -1.87
C ALA A 126 -0.56 13.30 -0.56
N ASN A 127 0.11 12.21 -0.20
CA ASN A 127 1.00 12.18 0.97
C ASN A 127 2.17 13.17 0.82
N LEU A 128 2.78 13.25 -0.36
CA LEU A 128 3.87 14.20 -0.62
C LEU A 128 3.39 15.65 -0.60
N LEU A 129 2.21 15.94 -1.17
CA LEU A 129 1.57 17.26 -1.09
C LEU A 129 1.26 17.67 0.35
N ALA A 130 0.71 16.75 1.16
CA ALA A 130 0.39 17.01 2.55
C ALA A 130 1.65 17.26 3.40
N ALA A 131 2.76 16.60 3.07
CA ALA A 131 4.02 16.72 3.80
C ALA A 131 4.94 17.84 3.28
N GLY A 132 4.70 18.39 2.08
CA GLY A 132 5.63 19.32 1.43
C GLY A 132 6.94 18.65 1.03
N LYS A 133 6.90 17.34 0.72
CA LYS A 133 8.11 16.55 0.43
C LYS A 133 8.31 16.42 -1.08
N GLY A 134 9.34 17.07 -1.63
CA GLY A 134 9.60 17.13 -3.07
C GLY A 134 8.62 17.98 -3.88
N VAL A 135 7.62 18.54 -3.24
CA VAL A 135 6.63 19.48 -3.80
C VAL A 135 6.26 20.51 -2.73
N ALA A 136 5.75 21.67 -3.13
CA ALA A 136 5.21 22.63 -2.17
C ALA A 136 4.05 22.02 -1.37
N GLN A 137 4.04 22.22 -0.07
CA GLN A 137 2.98 21.72 0.79
C GLN A 137 1.62 22.33 0.39
N ASN A 138 0.64 21.46 0.20
CA ASN A 138 -0.72 21.89 -0.16
C ASN A 138 -1.76 20.88 0.34
N HIS A 139 -2.31 21.13 1.51
CA HIS A 139 -3.32 20.27 2.13
C HIS A 139 -4.64 20.22 1.35
N ALA A 140 -5.06 21.34 0.73
CA ALA A 140 -6.29 21.36 -0.06
C ALA A 140 -6.19 20.44 -1.26
N HIS A 141 -5.09 20.55 -2.01
CA HIS A 141 -4.82 19.68 -3.16
C HIS A 141 -4.58 18.22 -2.75
N ALA A 142 -3.93 17.99 -1.59
CA ALA A 142 -3.79 16.63 -1.05
C ALA A 142 -5.15 15.99 -0.77
N LEU A 143 -6.08 16.75 -0.14
CA LEU A 143 -7.43 16.25 0.14
C LEU A 143 -8.22 15.92 -1.12
N GLU A 144 -8.07 16.70 -2.19
CA GLU A 144 -8.68 16.39 -3.48
C GLU A 144 -8.20 15.05 -4.05
N TRP A 145 -6.87 14.80 -4.00
CA TRP A 145 -6.31 13.53 -4.48
C TRP A 145 -6.71 12.36 -3.59
N TYR A 146 -6.78 12.53 -2.26
CA TYR A 146 -7.31 11.49 -1.38
C TYR A 146 -8.76 11.16 -1.71
N ARG A 147 -9.62 12.16 -2.00
CA ARG A 147 -11.01 11.93 -2.40
C ARG A 147 -11.09 11.12 -3.69
N ARG A 148 -10.34 11.51 -4.73
CA ARG A 148 -10.29 10.76 -5.99
C ARG A 148 -9.83 9.31 -5.79
N ALA A 149 -8.83 9.07 -4.97
CA ALA A 149 -8.41 7.71 -4.65
C ALA A 149 -9.48 6.94 -3.87
N ALA A 150 -10.16 7.61 -2.94
CA ALA A 150 -11.25 7.03 -2.16
C ALA A 150 -12.45 6.65 -3.02
N ASP A 151 -12.78 7.45 -4.04
CA ASP A 151 -13.84 7.16 -5.02
C ASP A 151 -13.55 5.87 -5.82
N LEU A 152 -12.27 5.50 -5.93
CA LEU A 152 -11.82 4.22 -6.50
C LEU A 152 -11.72 3.08 -5.47
N GLY A 153 -12.17 3.31 -4.24
CA GLY A 153 -12.16 2.31 -3.17
C GLY A 153 -10.87 2.23 -2.36
N HIS A 154 -9.96 3.22 -2.46
CA HIS A 154 -8.69 3.20 -1.74
C HIS A 154 -8.88 3.48 -0.23
N ALA A 155 -8.93 2.43 0.58
CA ALA A 155 -9.25 2.47 2.01
C ALA A 155 -8.33 3.41 2.84
N LYS A 156 -7.03 3.43 2.56
CA LYS A 156 -6.08 4.31 3.25
C LYS A 156 -6.37 5.79 3.00
N SER A 157 -6.90 6.13 1.81
CA SER A 157 -7.33 7.48 1.49
C SER A 157 -8.55 7.89 2.29
N MET A 158 -9.51 6.99 2.51
CA MET A 158 -10.65 7.23 3.41
C MET A 158 -10.19 7.55 4.83
N THR A 159 -9.22 6.79 5.36
CA THR A 159 -8.63 7.09 6.67
C THR A 159 -7.96 8.48 6.71
N LYS A 160 -7.25 8.87 5.66
CA LYS A 160 -6.67 10.22 5.57
C LYS A 160 -7.74 11.31 5.55
N ILE A 161 -8.81 11.12 4.79
CA ILE A 161 -9.96 12.04 4.76
C ILE A 161 -10.59 12.17 6.16
N GLY A 162 -10.70 11.05 6.90
CA GLY A 162 -11.16 11.05 8.29
C GLY A 162 -10.35 12.00 9.18
N HIS A 163 -9.02 11.96 9.09
CA HIS A 163 -8.16 12.89 9.84
C HIS A 163 -8.35 14.35 9.41
N TYR A 164 -8.55 14.63 8.13
CA TYR A 164 -8.83 16.02 7.70
C TYR A 164 -10.10 16.58 8.34
N TYR A 165 -11.14 15.78 8.50
CA TYR A 165 -12.36 16.18 9.19
C TYR A 165 -12.21 16.22 10.72
N GLU A 166 -11.46 15.27 11.29
CA GLU A 166 -11.17 15.22 12.74
C GLU A 166 -10.39 16.44 13.20
N ASP A 167 -9.36 16.84 12.43
CA ASP A 167 -8.46 17.95 12.77
C ASP A 167 -8.99 19.30 12.29
N GLY A 168 -9.88 19.35 11.31
CA GLY A 168 -10.39 20.59 10.71
C GLY A 168 -9.36 21.29 9.83
N VAL A 169 -8.48 20.53 9.15
CA VAL A 169 -7.48 21.08 8.22
C VAL A 169 -8.10 21.24 6.84
N VAL A 170 -8.10 22.45 6.30
CA VAL A 170 -8.69 22.89 5.01
C VAL A 170 -10.17 22.57 4.80
N VAL A 171 -10.80 21.91 5.75
CA VAL A 171 -12.25 21.67 5.84
C VAL A 171 -12.68 21.96 7.28
N PRO A 172 -13.94 22.39 7.53
CA PRO A 172 -14.45 22.50 8.89
C PRO A 172 -14.34 21.18 9.64
N LYS A 173 -14.01 21.24 10.93
CA LYS A 173 -14.04 20.05 11.79
C LYS A 173 -15.43 19.45 11.81
N ASP A 174 -15.53 18.16 11.48
CA ASP A 174 -16.78 17.40 11.44
C ASP A 174 -16.55 15.97 11.94
N THR A 175 -16.93 15.75 13.20
CA THR A 175 -16.78 14.42 13.86
C THR A 175 -17.64 13.35 13.20
N ASN A 176 -18.79 13.69 12.59
CA ASN A 176 -19.62 12.70 11.89
C ASN A 176 -19.03 12.33 10.54
N ALA A 177 -18.51 13.31 9.80
CA ALA A 177 -17.78 13.03 8.56
C ALA A 177 -16.50 12.23 8.83
N ALA A 178 -15.76 12.52 9.91
CA ALA A 178 -14.60 11.74 10.33
C ALA A 178 -14.99 10.29 10.68
N PHE A 179 -16.05 10.09 11.47
CA PHE A 179 -16.57 8.78 11.81
C PHE A 179 -16.92 7.95 10.57
N PHE A 180 -17.65 8.54 9.63
CA PHE A 180 -18.01 7.88 8.38
C PHE A 180 -16.75 7.48 7.59
N ALA A 181 -15.81 8.41 7.41
CA ALA A 181 -14.59 8.18 6.65
C ALA A 181 -13.68 7.11 7.29
N PHE A 182 -13.51 7.12 8.61
CA PHE A 182 -12.79 6.06 9.32
C PHE A 182 -13.50 4.71 9.21
N GLY A 183 -14.83 4.69 9.24
CA GLY A 183 -15.64 3.49 9.05
C GLY A 183 -15.44 2.88 7.65
N GLU A 184 -15.45 3.71 6.59
CA GLU A 184 -15.14 3.25 5.22
C GLU A 184 -13.70 2.73 5.12
N GLY A 185 -12.72 3.44 5.67
CA GLY A 185 -11.33 2.97 5.73
C GLY A 185 -11.19 1.63 6.47
N ALA A 186 -11.92 1.47 7.58
CA ALA A 186 -11.95 0.22 8.36
C ALA A 186 -12.54 -0.95 7.58
N ARG A 187 -13.68 -0.74 6.91
CA ARG A 187 -14.35 -1.73 6.04
C ARG A 187 -13.47 -2.13 4.86
N GLY A 188 -12.73 -1.20 4.29
CA GLY A 188 -11.74 -1.45 3.24
C GLY A 188 -10.44 -2.09 3.72
N GLY A 189 -10.31 -2.42 5.02
CA GLY A 189 -9.18 -3.17 5.57
C GLY A 189 -7.97 -2.32 6.00
N ASP A 190 -8.07 -0.99 6.01
CA ASP A 190 -7.00 -0.17 6.57
C ASP A 190 -6.98 -0.26 8.10
N PHE A 191 -5.90 -0.81 8.65
CA PHE A 191 -5.75 -1.01 10.10
C PHE A 191 -5.76 0.30 10.90
N ARG A 192 -5.33 1.43 10.31
CA ARG A 192 -5.43 2.76 10.94
C ARG A 192 -6.88 3.22 11.01
N GLY A 193 -7.63 3.00 9.92
CA GLY A 193 -9.07 3.22 9.88
C GLY A 193 -9.79 2.38 10.93
N GLN A 194 -9.46 1.09 11.04
CA GLN A 194 -10.03 0.18 12.05
C GLN A 194 -9.77 0.68 13.48
N PHE A 195 -8.56 1.14 13.76
CA PHE A 195 -8.19 1.65 15.08
C PHE A 195 -8.92 2.95 15.43
N ASN A 196 -8.97 3.92 14.51
CA ASN A 196 -9.63 5.20 14.73
C ASN A 196 -11.15 5.05 14.81
N PHE A 197 -11.73 4.22 13.95
CA PHE A 197 -13.16 3.92 13.97
C PHE A 197 -13.57 3.27 15.30
N ALA A 198 -12.76 2.32 15.78
CA ALA A 198 -13.00 1.69 17.09
C ALA A 198 -12.93 2.70 18.24
N GLY A 199 -12.01 3.66 18.20
CA GLY A 199 -11.96 4.75 19.18
C GLY A 199 -13.26 5.57 19.20
N MET A 200 -13.72 5.98 18.01
CA MET A 200 -14.96 6.77 17.89
C MET A 200 -16.24 5.98 18.25
N LEU A 201 -16.26 4.67 17.99
CA LEU A 201 -17.35 3.78 18.46
C LEU A 201 -17.40 3.71 19.99
N ALA A 202 -16.24 3.59 20.63
CA ALA A 202 -16.16 3.57 22.10
C ALA A 202 -16.64 4.88 22.73
N GLU A 203 -16.26 6.02 22.15
CA GLU A 203 -16.75 7.35 22.58
C GLU A 203 -18.27 7.50 22.45
N ARG A 204 -18.88 6.76 21.50
CA ARG A 204 -20.35 6.70 21.29
C ARG A 204 -21.04 5.62 22.14
N GLY A 205 -20.29 4.93 23.03
CA GLY A 205 -20.83 3.87 23.88
C GLY A 205 -20.99 2.51 23.18
N GLN A 206 -20.58 2.39 21.93
CA GLN A 206 -20.68 1.16 21.12
C GLN A 206 -19.48 0.22 21.38
N MET A 207 -19.31 -0.18 22.64
CA MET A 207 -18.09 -0.84 23.11
C MET A 207 -17.85 -2.20 22.45
N ASP A 208 -18.88 -3.02 22.27
CA ASP A 208 -18.72 -4.36 21.69
C ASP A 208 -18.22 -4.28 20.24
N GLU A 209 -18.76 -3.33 19.47
CA GLU A 209 -18.33 -3.11 18.11
C GLU A 209 -16.91 -2.54 18.06
N ALA A 210 -16.57 -1.61 18.95
CA ALA A 210 -15.21 -1.08 19.09
C ALA A 210 -14.19 -2.19 19.34
N LEU A 211 -14.48 -3.10 20.26
CA LEU A 211 -13.62 -4.26 20.56
C LEU A 211 -13.50 -5.20 19.36
N ALA A 212 -14.58 -5.42 18.61
CA ALA A 212 -14.55 -6.24 17.40
C ALA A 212 -13.62 -5.66 16.34
N TRP A 213 -13.61 -4.32 16.14
CA TRP A 213 -12.71 -3.66 15.21
C TRP A 213 -11.26 -3.67 15.70
N LEU A 214 -10.99 -3.43 16.98
CA LEU A 214 -9.64 -3.48 17.53
C LEU A 214 -8.97 -4.85 17.35
N ARG A 215 -9.72 -5.95 17.45
CA ARG A 215 -9.21 -7.32 17.23
C ARG A 215 -8.80 -7.59 15.78
N LYS A 216 -9.29 -6.81 14.81
CA LYS A 216 -8.88 -6.92 13.39
C LYS A 216 -7.57 -6.20 13.11
N VAL A 217 -7.23 -5.16 13.87
CA VAL A 217 -6.03 -4.33 13.64
C VAL A 217 -4.74 -5.16 13.49
N PRO A 218 -4.42 -6.14 14.35
CA PRO A 218 -3.18 -6.89 14.26
C PRO A 218 -3.02 -7.72 12.98
N GLN A 219 -4.13 -8.07 12.31
CA GLN A 219 -4.12 -8.94 11.13
C GLN A 219 -3.37 -8.31 9.95
N ASN A 220 -3.46 -6.98 9.79
CA ASN A 220 -2.89 -6.24 8.66
C ASN A 220 -1.89 -5.15 9.10
N ALA A 221 -1.78 -4.88 10.41
CA ALA A 221 -0.92 -3.83 10.92
C ALA A 221 0.56 -4.26 10.91
N THR A 222 1.43 -3.30 10.55
CA THR A 222 2.88 -3.51 10.67
C THR A 222 3.29 -3.68 12.14
N PRO A 223 4.39 -4.40 12.44
CA PRO A 223 4.89 -4.56 13.81
C PRO A 223 5.08 -3.22 14.54
N ARG A 224 5.65 -2.22 13.86
CA ARG A 224 5.80 -0.86 14.41
C ARG A 224 4.47 -0.21 14.79
N TYR A 225 3.43 -0.40 13.99
CA TYR A 225 2.12 0.14 14.31
C TYR A 225 1.45 -0.63 15.46
N ARG A 226 1.59 -1.96 15.50
CA ARG A 226 1.11 -2.78 16.63
C ARG A 226 1.72 -2.33 17.95
N LEU A 227 3.03 -2.02 17.97
CA LEU A 227 3.71 -1.46 19.13
C LEU A 227 3.06 -0.14 19.57
N GLN A 228 2.89 0.82 18.66
CA GLN A 228 2.30 2.12 18.97
C GLN A 228 0.83 2.00 19.44
N ALA A 229 0.03 1.21 18.73
CA ALA A 229 -1.37 0.99 19.06
C ALA A 229 -1.53 0.26 20.41
N GLY A 230 -0.73 -0.79 20.65
CA GLY A 230 -0.71 -1.53 21.89
C GLY A 230 -0.38 -0.63 23.09
N GLN A 231 0.69 0.16 22.99
CA GLN A 231 1.06 1.13 24.03
C GLN A 231 -0.03 2.17 24.29
N LYS A 232 -0.73 2.64 23.24
CA LYS A 232 -1.86 3.57 23.40
C LYS A 232 -3.03 2.89 24.12
N LEU A 233 -3.37 1.65 23.77
CA LEU A 233 -4.46 0.90 24.40
C LEU A 233 -4.18 0.55 25.87
N LEU A 234 -2.93 0.28 26.27
CA LEU A 234 -2.56 0.04 27.65
C LEU A 234 -2.86 1.22 28.57
N ARG A 235 -2.88 2.45 28.05
CA ARG A 235 -3.23 3.67 28.82
C ARG A 235 -4.72 3.88 28.94
N SER A 236 -5.55 3.05 28.33
CA SER A 236 -7.01 3.16 28.38
C SER A 236 -7.53 2.85 29.80
N ALA A 237 -8.55 3.57 30.23
CA ALA A 237 -9.30 3.26 31.45
C ALA A 237 -10.05 1.92 31.32
N HIS A 238 -10.43 1.53 30.10
CA HIS A 238 -11.24 0.33 29.86
C HIS A 238 -10.39 -0.95 29.88
N PRO A 239 -10.70 -1.93 30.76
CA PRO A 239 -9.88 -3.14 30.90
C PRO A 239 -9.73 -3.96 29.61
N ALA A 240 -10.80 -4.11 28.83
CA ALA A 240 -10.75 -4.87 27.59
C ALA A 240 -9.82 -4.24 26.52
N PHE A 241 -9.69 -2.90 26.51
CA PHE A 241 -8.72 -2.23 25.64
C PHE A 241 -7.28 -2.53 26.05
N ARG A 242 -7.00 -2.53 27.38
CA ARG A 242 -5.67 -2.91 27.89
C ARG A 242 -5.32 -4.36 27.54
N THR A 243 -6.30 -5.28 27.64
CA THR A 243 -6.09 -6.69 27.24
C THR A 243 -5.72 -6.80 25.77
N ILE A 244 -6.44 -6.12 24.87
CA ILE A 244 -6.10 -6.12 23.44
C ILE A 244 -4.75 -5.45 23.21
N GLY A 245 -4.46 -4.36 23.90
CA GLY A 245 -3.16 -3.69 23.83
C GLY A 245 -2.02 -4.64 24.20
N GLN A 246 -2.13 -5.38 25.28
CA GLN A 246 -1.14 -6.38 25.69
C GLN A 246 -0.97 -7.48 24.64
N GLN A 247 -2.07 -8.03 24.11
CA GLN A 247 -2.03 -9.03 23.04
C GLN A 247 -1.31 -8.52 21.77
N MET A 248 -1.48 -7.24 21.42
CA MET A 248 -0.73 -6.63 20.30
C MET A 248 0.77 -6.59 20.58
N LEU A 249 1.18 -6.28 21.81
CA LEU A 249 2.58 -6.24 22.21
C LEU A 249 3.19 -7.65 22.27
N ASP A 250 2.50 -8.61 22.85
CA ASP A 250 2.94 -10.00 22.96
C ASP A 250 3.12 -10.67 21.58
N SER A 251 2.45 -10.16 20.56
CA SER A 251 2.56 -10.64 19.18
C SER A 251 3.68 -10.01 18.36
N LEU A 252 4.50 -9.15 18.97
CA LEU A 252 5.61 -8.49 18.26
C LEU A 252 6.80 -9.46 18.10
N PRO A 253 7.57 -9.30 17.00
CA PRO A 253 8.85 -10.00 16.87
C PRO A 253 9.81 -9.57 17.98
N PRO A 254 10.72 -10.47 18.42
CA PRO A 254 11.64 -10.21 19.56
C PRO A 254 12.51 -8.96 19.40
N ASP A 255 12.89 -8.63 18.17
CA ASP A 255 13.74 -7.49 17.80
C ASP A 255 13.05 -6.12 17.91
N LEU A 256 11.80 -6.08 18.24
CA LEU A 256 11.01 -4.84 18.46
C LEU A 256 10.55 -4.66 19.91
N ASN A 257 10.94 -5.57 20.80
CA ASN A 257 10.57 -5.52 22.22
C ASN A 257 11.68 -4.88 23.09
N ASP A 258 12.84 -4.55 22.52
CA ASP A 258 13.96 -3.82 23.11
C ASP A 258 13.94 -2.34 22.64
#